data_d223b29406dc2f6eec0ce981bcd2bd84
#
_entry.id   d223b29406dc2f6eec0ce981bcd2bd84
#
_cell.length_a   1.000
_cell.length_b   1.000
_cell.length_c   1.000
_cell.angle_alpha   90.00
_cell.angle_beta   90.00
_cell.angle_gamma   90.00
#
_symmetry.space_group_name_H-M   'P 1'
#
loop_
_entity.id
_entity.type
_entity.pdbx_description
1 polymer ?
#
loop_
_entity_poly.entity_id
_entity_poly.type
_entity_poly.pdbx_seq_one_letter_code
_entity_poly.pdbx_strand_id
1 'polypeptide(L)'
;VIVIHLESFQQFLIDKKVNGQEVTPFLNSLYHGSDTYAFDNFFHQVGQGKTSDAENMLETSTFGLPQGSLFATLGSDNTFQGAPAILNQRAGYTSAVFHGNVASFWNRNNVYKNLGYQYFFDASYYDTSGDKATGYGLKDKLLFKNSVNYLQNLQQPFYTKFITVTNHFP
;
A
#
# COMPACT_ATOMS: atom_id res chain seq x y z
N VAL A 1 -12.73 -2.55 4.96
CA VAL A 1 -11.42 -2.08 5.46
C VAL A 1 -10.63 -1.49 4.30
N ILE A 2 -10.05 -0.31 4.50
CA ILE A 2 -9.13 0.33 3.55
C ILE A 2 -7.81 0.55 4.27
N VAL A 3 -6.74 -0.01 3.73
CA VAL A 3 -5.36 0.18 4.18
C VAL A 3 -4.69 1.18 3.24
N ILE A 4 -4.02 2.19 3.76
CA ILE A 4 -3.22 3.12 2.97
C ILE A 4 -1.76 2.97 3.41
N HIS A 5 -0.94 2.37 2.56
CA HIS A 5 0.49 2.22 2.75
C HIS A 5 1.18 3.47 2.19
N LEU A 6 1.53 4.39 3.07
CA LEU A 6 2.20 5.65 2.72
C LEU A 6 3.69 5.39 2.48
N GLU A 7 4.06 5.21 1.21
CA GLU A 7 5.47 4.96 0.84
C GLU A 7 6.36 6.15 1.22
N SER A 8 7.49 5.85 1.86
CA SER A 8 8.51 6.82 2.29
C SER A 8 8.00 7.94 3.22
N PHE A 9 6.81 7.79 3.80
CA PHE A 9 6.28 8.75 4.77
C PHE A 9 6.98 8.58 6.12
N GLN A 10 7.33 9.68 6.76
CA GLN A 10 8.02 9.69 8.04
C GLN A 10 7.24 10.46 9.11
N GLN A 11 7.23 9.93 10.34
CA GLN A 11 6.49 10.45 11.48
C GLN A 11 6.74 11.94 11.74
N PHE A 12 7.96 12.44 11.54
CA PHE A 12 8.30 13.85 11.82
C PHE A 12 7.51 14.86 10.95
N LEU A 13 6.83 14.40 9.90
CA LEU A 13 5.98 15.25 9.05
C LEU A 13 4.64 15.59 9.72
N ILE A 14 4.20 14.77 10.68
CA ILE A 14 3.01 15.07 11.49
C ILE A 14 3.31 16.30 12.33
N ASP A 15 2.40 17.28 12.33
CA ASP A 15 2.50 18.59 12.99
C ASP A 15 3.64 19.47 12.50
N LYS A 16 4.39 19.04 11.48
CA LYS A 16 5.47 19.84 10.90
C LYS A 16 4.91 21.08 10.22
N LYS A 17 5.53 22.24 10.51
CA LYS A 17 5.23 23.51 9.84
C LYS A 17 6.45 24.00 9.08
N VAL A 18 6.21 24.56 7.89
CA VAL A 18 7.20 25.27 7.08
C VAL A 18 6.61 26.65 6.77
N ASN A 19 7.33 27.71 7.12
CA ASN A 19 6.86 29.10 6.99
C ASN A 19 5.46 29.33 7.62
N GLY A 20 5.20 28.68 8.76
CA GLY A 20 3.93 28.80 9.48
C GLY A 20 2.78 27.96 8.91
N GLN A 21 2.96 27.26 7.79
CA GLN A 21 1.96 26.38 7.19
C GLN A 21 2.22 24.93 7.54
N GLU A 22 1.18 24.20 7.89
CA GLU A 22 1.26 22.75 8.12
C GLU A 22 1.62 22.00 6.84
N VAL A 23 2.55 21.05 6.95
CA VAL A 23 2.98 20.21 5.82
C VAL A 23 1.91 19.17 5.49
N THR A 24 1.26 18.60 6.51
CA THR A 24 0.29 17.51 6.37
C THR A 24 -1.01 17.83 7.12
N PRO A 25 -1.74 18.91 6.77
CA PRO A 25 -2.89 19.37 7.57
C PRO A 25 -4.00 18.31 7.67
N PHE A 26 -4.27 17.58 6.59
CA PHE A 26 -5.27 16.51 6.60
C PHE A 26 -4.84 15.32 7.48
N LEU A 27 -3.60 14.87 7.36
CA LEU A 27 -3.09 13.79 8.20
C LEU A 27 -3.01 14.20 9.68
N ASN A 28 -2.65 15.45 9.96
CA ASN A 28 -2.67 15.99 11.33
C ASN A 28 -4.10 15.93 11.91
N SER A 29 -5.11 16.33 11.13
CA SER A 29 -6.51 16.27 11.59
C SER A 29 -6.99 14.84 11.86
N LEU A 30 -6.53 13.87 11.07
CA LEU A 30 -6.82 12.45 11.34
C LEU A 30 -6.05 11.96 12.58
N TYR A 31 -4.76 12.27 12.67
CA TYR A 31 -3.88 11.82 13.75
C TYR A 31 -4.38 12.26 15.13
N HIS A 32 -4.93 13.48 15.23
CA HIS A 32 -5.49 14.03 16.46
C HIS A 32 -7.01 13.85 16.57
N GLY A 33 -7.63 13.14 15.65
CA GLY A 33 -9.07 12.90 15.64
C GLY A 33 -9.56 12.07 16.82
N SER A 34 -10.77 12.36 17.34
CA SER A 34 -11.36 11.63 18.47
C SER A 34 -11.62 10.15 18.20
N ASP A 35 -11.79 9.79 16.92
CA ASP A 35 -12.09 8.43 16.48
C ASP A 35 -10.86 7.72 15.88
N THR A 36 -9.67 8.16 16.28
CA THR A 36 -8.39 7.67 15.75
C THR A 36 -7.57 7.01 16.84
N TYR A 37 -6.93 5.88 16.49
CA TYR A 37 -5.83 5.29 17.25
C TYR A 37 -4.53 5.64 16.54
N ALA A 38 -3.67 6.45 17.15
CA ALA A 38 -2.38 6.82 16.61
C ALA A 38 -1.24 6.09 17.34
N PHE A 39 -0.21 5.69 16.62
CA PHE A 39 0.96 4.98 17.14
C PHE A 39 2.22 5.72 16.70
N ASP A 40 2.87 6.42 17.60
CA ASP A 40 4.08 7.22 17.35
C ASP A 40 5.39 6.45 17.55
N ASN A 41 5.33 5.28 18.18
CA ASN A 41 6.47 4.37 18.36
C ASN A 41 6.50 3.25 17.29
N PHE A 42 6.18 3.56 16.05
CA PHE A 42 6.21 2.62 14.94
C PHE A 42 7.56 2.68 14.21
N PHE A 43 8.45 1.75 14.55
CA PHE A 43 9.82 1.74 14.05
C PHE A 43 9.98 0.94 12.76
N HIS A 44 10.95 1.35 11.98
CA HIS A 44 11.36 0.69 10.74
C HIS A 44 11.85 -0.75 11.00
N GLN A 45 11.26 -1.72 10.31
CA GLN A 45 11.54 -3.16 10.46
C GLN A 45 11.89 -3.84 9.13
N VAL A 46 12.04 -3.07 8.04
CA VAL A 46 12.32 -3.61 6.71
C VAL A 46 13.82 -3.78 6.48
N GLY A 47 14.18 -4.76 5.67
CA GLY A 47 15.55 -5.00 5.21
C GLY A 47 15.75 -4.59 3.75
N GLN A 48 16.41 -5.46 2.99
CA GLN A 48 16.70 -5.23 1.57
C GLN A 48 15.44 -5.23 0.69
N GLY A 49 14.36 -5.88 1.11
CA GLY A 49 13.08 -5.90 0.41
C GLY A 49 12.29 -4.60 0.51
N LYS A 50 12.72 -3.63 1.34
CA LYS A 50 12.12 -2.29 1.43
C LYS A 50 10.60 -2.33 1.56
N THR A 51 9.88 -1.72 0.61
CA THR A 51 8.41 -1.70 0.57
C THR A 51 7.82 -3.11 0.57
N SER A 52 8.42 -4.06 -0.15
CA SER A 52 7.92 -5.44 -0.18
C SER A 52 8.04 -6.16 1.16
N ASP A 53 9.04 -5.82 1.99
CA ASP A 53 9.13 -6.35 3.35
C ASP A 53 8.03 -5.77 4.24
N ALA A 54 7.75 -4.47 4.11
CA ALA A 54 6.66 -3.83 4.86
C ALA A 54 5.29 -4.42 4.46
N GLU A 55 5.09 -4.68 3.18
CA GLU A 55 3.89 -5.36 2.68
C GLU A 55 3.78 -6.78 3.24
N ASN A 56 4.88 -7.54 3.22
CA ASN A 56 4.91 -8.89 3.79
C ASN A 56 4.52 -8.89 5.27
N MET A 57 5.11 -8.01 6.07
CA MET A 57 4.80 -7.91 7.50
C MET A 57 3.34 -7.57 7.75
N LEU A 58 2.77 -6.64 6.98
CA LEU A 58 1.37 -6.24 7.10
C LEU A 58 0.42 -7.41 6.80
N GLU A 59 0.71 -8.16 5.74
CA GLU A 59 -0.18 -9.20 5.24
C GLU A 59 -0.05 -10.55 5.97
N THR A 60 1.16 -10.89 6.40
CA THR A 60 1.47 -12.23 6.93
C THR A 60 1.87 -12.25 8.40
N SER A 61 2.12 -11.08 9.00
CA SER A 61 2.69 -10.94 10.35
C SER A 61 4.07 -11.61 10.51
N THR A 62 4.83 -11.74 9.42
CA THR A 62 6.18 -12.29 9.43
C THR A 62 7.21 -11.25 8.94
N PHE A 63 8.43 -11.31 9.44
CA PHE A 63 9.50 -10.46 8.95
C PHE A 63 9.95 -10.85 7.54
N GLY A 64 10.61 -9.91 6.84
CA GLY A 64 11.29 -10.17 5.57
C GLY A 64 12.48 -11.11 5.74
N LEU A 65 13.13 -11.45 4.61
CA LEU A 65 14.32 -12.28 4.61
C LEU A 65 15.55 -11.51 5.13
N PRO A 66 16.55 -12.19 5.72
CA PRO A 66 17.81 -11.56 6.10
C PRO A 66 18.55 -10.93 4.93
N GLN A 67 18.37 -11.50 3.71
CA GLN A 67 18.95 -11.00 2.46
C GLN A 67 17.92 -11.06 1.33
N GLY A 68 17.94 -10.05 0.45
CA GLY A 68 17.01 -9.94 -0.68
C GLY A 68 15.60 -9.56 -0.24
N SER A 69 14.64 -9.86 -1.09
CA SER A 69 13.21 -9.63 -0.87
C SER A 69 12.46 -10.96 -0.89
N LEU A 70 11.62 -11.21 0.10
CA LEU A 70 10.75 -12.38 0.13
C LEU A 70 9.86 -12.42 -1.13
N PHE A 71 9.32 -11.30 -1.54
CA PHE A 71 8.49 -11.20 -2.73
C PHE A 71 9.22 -11.65 -4.01
N ALA A 72 10.48 -11.20 -4.18
CA ALA A 72 11.26 -11.55 -5.35
C ALA A 72 11.77 -12.99 -5.32
N THR A 73 12.12 -13.51 -4.13
CA THR A 73 12.81 -14.80 -3.97
C THR A 73 11.85 -15.96 -3.81
N LEU A 74 10.78 -15.80 -3.02
CA LEU A 74 9.87 -16.87 -2.64
C LEU A 74 8.42 -16.65 -3.10
N GLY A 75 8.10 -15.42 -3.49
CA GLY A 75 6.71 -15.00 -3.69
C GLY A 75 5.98 -15.69 -4.84
N SER A 76 6.70 -16.15 -5.88
CA SER A 76 6.09 -16.85 -7.02
C SER A 76 5.72 -18.29 -6.70
N ASP A 77 6.52 -18.96 -5.87
CA ASP A 77 6.50 -20.42 -5.72
C ASP A 77 5.83 -20.87 -4.42
N ASN A 78 5.41 -19.91 -3.59
CA ASN A 78 4.80 -20.19 -2.29
C ASN A 78 3.43 -19.53 -2.13
N THR A 79 2.52 -20.22 -1.49
CA THR A 79 1.23 -19.69 -1.05
C THR A 79 1.34 -19.22 0.39
N PHE A 80 0.80 -18.05 0.67
CA PHE A 80 0.87 -17.43 2.00
C PHE A 80 -0.52 -17.36 2.63
N GLN A 81 -0.60 -17.58 3.94
CA GLN A 81 -1.79 -17.27 4.73
C GLN A 81 -1.81 -15.76 5.05
N GLY A 82 -2.05 -14.95 4.02
CA GLY A 82 -2.14 -13.50 4.15
C GLY A 82 -3.51 -13.03 4.63
N ALA A 83 -3.57 -11.79 5.13
CA ALA A 83 -4.81 -11.16 5.57
C ALA A 83 -5.94 -11.25 4.53
N PRO A 84 -5.71 -10.98 3.21
CA PRO A 84 -6.77 -11.08 2.22
C PRO A 84 -7.32 -12.51 2.07
N ALA A 85 -6.45 -13.54 2.10
CA ALA A 85 -6.89 -14.93 2.04
C ALA A 85 -7.75 -15.30 3.27
N ILE A 86 -7.30 -14.94 4.46
CA ILE A 86 -8.00 -15.22 5.73
C ILE A 86 -9.37 -14.54 5.74
N LEU A 87 -9.44 -13.26 5.40
CA LEU A 87 -10.68 -12.49 5.41
C LEU A 87 -11.68 -13.01 4.36
N ASN A 88 -11.20 -13.40 3.19
CA ASN A 88 -12.07 -14.03 2.18
C ASN A 88 -12.62 -15.35 2.68
N GLN A 89 -11.77 -16.26 3.15
CA GLN A 89 -12.17 -17.62 3.59
C GLN A 89 -13.07 -17.62 4.82
N ARG A 90 -12.83 -16.70 5.76
CA ARG A 90 -13.54 -16.68 7.06
C ARG A 90 -14.77 -15.79 7.07
N ALA A 91 -14.80 -14.74 6.25
CA ALA A 91 -15.84 -13.72 6.32
C ALA A 91 -16.31 -13.19 4.95
N GLY A 92 -15.92 -13.87 3.84
CA GLY A 92 -16.41 -13.53 2.51
C GLY A 92 -15.98 -12.17 1.99
N TYR A 93 -14.86 -11.60 2.49
CA TYR A 93 -14.36 -10.33 2.00
C TYR A 93 -13.85 -10.43 0.56
N THR A 94 -14.22 -9.45 -0.25
CA THR A 94 -13.54 -9.17 -1.52
C THR A 94 -12.24 -8.42 -1.24
N SER A 95 -11.16 -8.73 -1.95
CA SER A 95 -9.87 -8.08 -1.71
C SER A 95 -9.25 -7.50 -2.97
N ALA A 96 -8.69 -6.27 -2.85
CA ALA A 96 -8.09 -5.56 -3.97
C ALA A 96 -6.86 -4.73 -3.55
N VAL A 97 -5.90 -4.60 -4.46
CA VAL A 97 -4.76 -3.67 -4.32
C VAL A 97 -4.84 -2.61 -5.40
N PHE A 98 -4.52 -1.38 -5.05
CA PHE A 98 -4.43 -0.22 -5.93
C PHE A 98 -3.02 0.35 -5.86
N HIS A 99 -2.32 0.40 -7.01
CA HIS A 99 -0.94 0.89 -7.06
C HIS A 99 -0.61 1.53 -8.40
N GLY A 100 -0.01 2.71 -8.35
CA GLY A 100 0.29 3.49 -9.56
C GLY A 100 1.49 3.01 -10.37
N ASN A 101 2.19 1.94 -9.96
CA ASN A 101 3.34 1.38 -10.66
C ASN A 101 2.96 0.08 -11.39
N VAL A 102 3.87 -0.43 -12.23
CA VAL A 102 3.67 -1.67 -12.98
C VAL A 102 3.61 -2.89 -12.05
N ALA A 103 2.76 -3.85 -12.41
CA ALA A 103 2.50 -5.03 -11.59
C ALA A 103 3.74 -5.90 -11.33
N SER A 104 4.72 -5.92 -12.24
CA SER A 104 5.95 -6.71 -12.10
C SER A 104 6.94 -6.16 -11.07
N PHE A 105 6.83 -4.89 -10.70
CA PHE A 105 7.73 -4.30 -9.70
C PHE A 105 7.55 -5.00 -8.35
N TRP A 106 8.65 -5.45 -7.74
CA TRP A 106 8.66 -6.34 -6.57
C TRP A 106 7.91 -7.67 -6.79
N ASN A 107 7.75 -8.14 -8.04
CA ASN A 107 7.07 -9.40 -8.34
C ASN A 107 5.59 -9.45 -7.86
N ARG A 108 4.95 -8.29 -7.69
CA ARG A 108 3.61 -8.16 -7.11
C ARG A 108 2.53 -8.90 -7.91
N ASN A 109 2.67 -8.95 -9.23
CA ASN A 109 1.75 -9.69 -10.10
C ASN A 109 1.59 -11.18 -9.74
N ASN A 110 2.63 -11.80 -9.19
CA ASN A 110 2.60 -13.18 -8.71
C ASN A 110 2.25 -13.25 -7.22
N VAL A 111 2.93 -12.45 -6.41
CA VAL A 111 2.81 -12.50 -4.95
C VAL A 111 1.41 -12.19 -4.47
N TYR A 112 0.72 -11.19 -5.04
CA TYR A 112 -0.62 -10.83 -4.58
C TYR A 112 -1.63 -11.95 -4.78
N LYS A 113 -1.51 -12.72 -5.86
CA LYS A 113 -2.32 -13.93 -6.05
C LYS A 113 -2.06 -14.96 -4.94
N ASN A 114 -0.80 -15.16 -4.60
CA ASN A 114 -0.36 -16.11 -3.58
C ASN A 114 -0.68 -15.67 -2.14
N LEU A 115 -0.86 -14.36 -1.91
CA LEU A 115 -1.38 -13.78 -0.68
C LEU A 115 -2.92 -13.84 -0.59
N GLY A 116 -3.61 -14.16 -1.70
CA GLY A 116 -5.06 -14.29 -1.75
C GLY A 116 -5.81 -13.03 -2.19
N TYR A 117 -5.13 -12.04 -2.77
CA TYR A 117 -5.81 -10.91 -3.39
C TYR A 117 -6.55 -11.33 -4.66
N GLN A 118 -7.80 -10.89 -4.78
CA GLN A 118 -8.65 -11.20 -5.94
C GLN A 118 -8.43 -10.21 -7.10
N TYR A 119 -8.11 -8.95 -6.78
CA TYR A 119 -7.92 -7.90 -7.78
C TYR A 119 -6.64 -7.12 -7.51
N PHE A 120 -5.96 -6.75 -8.60
CA PHE A 120 -4.82 -5.86 -8.56
C PHE A 120 -4.95 -4.82 -9.68
N PHE A 121 -5.22 -3.58 -9.29
CA PHE A 121 -5.32 -2.42 -10.17
C PHE A 121 -3.97 -1.72 -10.20
N ASP A 122 -3.11 -2.13 -11.11
CA ASP A 122 -1.77 -1.55 -11.34
C ASP A 122 -1.80 -0.38 -12.33
N ALA A 123 -0.64 0.13 -12.72
CA ALA A 123 -0.49 1.25 -13.65
C ALA A 123 -1.28 1.08 -14.97
N SER A 124 -1.51 -0.15 -15.43
CA SER A 124 -2.23 -0.42 -16.70
C SER A 124 -3.72 -0.05 -16.65
N TYR A 125 -4.28 0.12 -15.47
CA TYR A 125 -5.66 0.55 -15.27
C TYR A 125 -5.85 2.07 -15.26
N TYR A 126 -4.78 2.84 -15.41
CA TYR A 126 -4.77 4.29 -15.28
C TYR A 126 -4.07 4.96 -16.46
N ASP A 127 -4.43 6.21 -16.71
CA ASP A 127 -3.69 7.07 -17.63
C ASP A 127 -2.47 7.67 -16.91
N THR A 128 -1.29 7.18 -17.25
CA THR A 128 0.00 7.61 -16.70
C THR A 128 0.77 8.55 -17.63
N SER A 129 0.12 9.08 -18.68
CA SER A 129 0.76 9.93 -19.71
C SER A 129 1.18 11.31 -19.18
N GLY A 130 2.21 11.88 -19.77
CA GLY A 130 2.67 13.24 -19.48
C GLY A 130 3.09 13.43 -18.03
N ASP A 131 2.61 14.49 -17.40
CA ASP A 131 2.92 14.87 -16.01
C ASP A 131 2.08 14.16 -14.95
N LYS A 132 1.21 13.20 -15.35
CA LYS A 132 0.37 12.44 -14.43
C LYS A 132 1.16 11.44 -13.61
N ALA A 133 2.34 11.03 -14.06
CA ALA A 133 3.21 10.09 -13.37
C ALA A 133 4.50 10.77 -12.87
N THR A 134 5.14 10.11 -11.89
CA THR A 134 6.53 10.33 -11.46
C THR A 134 7.40 9.19 -12.00
N GLY A 135 8.71 9.18 -11.68
CA GLY A 135 9.59 8.07 -12.04
C GLY A 135 9.14 6.70 -11.53
N TYR A 136 8.30 6.67 -10.49
CA TYR A 136 7.81 5.45 -9.84
C TYR A 136 6.33 5.12 -10.11
N GLY A 137 5.63 5.91 -10.91
CA GLY A 137 4.25 5.62 -11.29
C GLY A 137 3.28 6.79 -11.18
N LEU A 138 1.99 6.50 -11.26
CA LEU A 138 0.92 7.49 -11.20
C LEU A 138 0.96 8.28 -9.89
N LYS A 139 0.84 9.62 -9.98
CA LYS A 139 0.76 10.49 -8.80
C LYS A 139 -0.41 10.10 -7.89
N ASP A 140 -0.18 10.09 -6.57
CA ASP A 140 -1.13 9.58 -5.57
C ASP A 140 -2.50 10.24 -5.63
N LYS A 141 -2.55 11.56 -5.84
CA LYS A 141 -3.82 12.30 -5.99
C LYS A 141 -4.68 11.73 -7.13
N LEU A 142 -4.05 11.33 -8.24
CA LEU A 142 -4.73 10.73 -9.37
C LEU A 142 -5.06 9.27 -9.12
N LEU A 143 -4.18 8.52 -8.45
CA LEU A 143 -4.43 7.16 -8.02
C LEU A 143 -5.71 7.10 -7.19
N PHE A 144 -5.81 7.87 -6.12
CA PHE A 144 -7.01 7.89 -5.26
C PHE A 144 -8.26 8.32 -6.05
N LYS A 145 -8.18 9.42 -6.79
CA LYS A 145 -9.32 9.93 -7.57
C LYS A 145 -9.86 8.90 -8.55
N ASN A 146 -8.97 8.27 -9.32
CA ASN A 146 -9.36 7.37 -10.41
C ASN A 146 -9.76 5.98 -9.89
N SER A 147 -9.32 5.61 -8.69
CA SER A 147 -9.67 4.32 -8.07
C SER A 147 -11.07 4.30 -7.45
N VAL A 148 -11.72 5.44 -7.22
CA VAL A 148 -13.05 5.51 -6.60
C VAL A 148 -14.06 4.63 -7.34
N ASN A 149 -14.07 4.67 -8.68
CA ASN A 149 -15.00 3.88 -9.47
C ASN A 149 -14.77 2.37 -9.29
N TYR A 150 -13.51 1.92 -9.24
CA TYR A 150 -13.18 0.52 -8.98
C TYR A 150 -13.62 0.11 -7.57
N LEU A 151 -13.30 0.95 -6.58
CA LEU A 151 -13.64 0.71 -5.17
C LEU A 151 -15.16 0.59 -4.96
N GLN A 152 -15.97 1.46 -5.59
CA GLN A 152 -17.43 1.46 -5.50
C GLN A 152 -18.07 0.20 -6.11
N ASN A 153 -17.39 -0.44 -7.06
CA ASN A 153 -17.87 -1.66 -7.72
C ASN A 153 -17.40 -2.96 -7.03
N LEU A 154 -16.58 -2.86 -5.98
CA LEU A 154 -16.21 -4.04 -5.20
C LEU A 154 -17.38 -4.55 -4.36
N GLN A 155 -17.57 -5.85 -4.36
CA GLN A 155 -18.57 -6.48 -3.49
C GLN A 155 -18.20 -6.27 -2.02
N GLN A 156 -19.17 -5.86 -1.21
CA GLN A 156 -19.03 -5.73 0.24
C GLN A 156 -19.21 -7.08 0.96
N PRO A 157 -18.54 -7.30 2.09
CA PRO A 157 -17.49 -6.46 2.66
C PRO A 157 -16.19 -6.56 1.87
N PHE A 158 -15.36 -5.52 1.89
CA PHE A 158 -14.07 -5.57 1.20
C PHE A 158 -12.87 -5.21 2.10
N TYR A 159 -11.71 -5.75 1.73
CA TYR A 159 -10.38 -5.42 2.24
C TYR A 159 -9.54 -4.88 1.09
N THR A 160 -9.14 -3.62 1.15
CA THR A 160 -8.39 -2.99 0.07
C THR A 160 -7.12 -2.33 0.58
N LYS A 161 -6.09 -2.35 -0.26
CA LYS A 161 -4.81 -1.70 0.02
C LYS A 161 -4.46 -0.71 -1.10
N PHE A 162 -4.08 0.50 -0.71
CA PHE A 162 -3.48 1.50 -1.57
C PHE A 162 -2.01 1.64 -1.22
N ILE A 163 -1.14 1.67 -2.24
CA ILE A 163 0.29 1.92 -2.07
C ILE A 163 0.63 3.19 -2.83
N THR A 164 1.09 4.21 -2.12
CA THR A 164 1.45 5.51 -2.69
C THR A 164 2.85 5.49 -3.33
N VAL A 165 3.15 6.48 -4.19
CA VAL A 165 4.46 6.60 -4.85
C VAL A 165 5.00 8.02 -4.90
N THR A 166 4.15 9.04 -4.72
CA THR A 166 4.54 10.44 -4.96
C THR A 166 5.63 10.92 -3.99
N ASN A 167 5.66 10.39 -2.78
CA ASN A 167 6.65 10.76 -1.76
C ASN A 167 7.94 9.92 -1.85
N HIS A 168 8.05 9.01 -2.80
CA HIS A 168 9.28 8.23 -3.01
C HIS A 168 10.39 9.15 -3.50
N PHE A 169 11.56 9.07 -2.89
CA PHE A 169 12.73 9.86 -3.30
C PHE A 169 13.24 9.41 -4.69
N PRO A 170 13.86 10.31 -5.46
CA PRO A 170 14.45 9.99 -6.76
C PRO A 170 15.55 8.94 -6.69
#